data_7e8aeb18dc3a9a7b1ec2d054124af12f
#
_entry.id   7e8aeb18dc3a9a7b1ec2d054124af12f
#
_cell.length_a   1.000
_cell.length_b   1.000
_cell.length_c   1.000
_cell.angle_alpha   90.00
_cell.angle_beta   90.00
_cell.angle_gamma   90.00
#
_symmetry.space_group_name_H-M   'P 1'
#
loop_
_entity.id
_entity.type
_entity.pdbx_description
1 polymer ?
#
loop_
_entity_poly.entity_id
_entity_poly.type
_entity_poly.pdbx_seq_one_letter_code
_entity_poly.pdbx_strand_id
1 'polypeptide(L)'
;MKDFFALSEVADMLSVSKETLRRWDRSGKLESVRHPINNYRVYRSHDLRQFGQIGFMFDEETSEVAAAPEGAYTVAELFAGAGGLALGMEKAGLHCVLLNEINRDACATLHKNRPLWNVIEGDVASLEFQPLQGKVDVLTGGFPCQAFSYAGKKLGFEDTRGTMFYEFARAVKEIKPLICVGENVRGLLSHDGGRTIEAMVSILDELGYEVLPPRLH
;
A
#
# COMPACT_ATOMS: atom_id res chain seq x y z
N MET A 1 7.46 -20.15 -4.00
CA MET A 1 5.98 -20.20 -3.83
C MET A 1 5.60 -21.50 -3.13
N LYS A 2 4.51 -21.55 -2.35
CA LYS A 2 4.04 -22.80 -1.71
C LYS A 2 3.33 -23.66 -2.73
N ASP A 3 3.81 -24.89 -2.94
CA ASP A 3 3.28 -25.79 -3.98
C ASP A 3 1.99 -26.52 -3.58
N PHE A 4 1.78 -26.69 -2.26
CA PHE A 4 0.67 -27.46 -1.72
C PHE A 4 -0.05 -26.70 -0.60
N PHE A 5 -1.37 -26.70 -0.67
CA PHE A 5 -2.27 -26.05 0.29
C PHE A 5 -3.14 -27.09 1.00
N ALA A 6 -3.26 -26.95 2.32
CA ALA A 6 -4.12 -27.83 3.12
C ALA A 6 -5.61 -27.57 2.85
N LEU A 7 -6.46 -28.56 3.12
CA LEU A 7 -7.91 -28.45 2.95
C LEU A 7 -8.51 -27.24 3.68
N SER A 8 -7.99 -26.88 4.88
CA SER A 8 -8.45 -25.70 5.63
C SER A 8 -8.07 -24.40 4.93
N GLU A 9 -6.83 -24.30 4.45
CA GLU A 9 -6.35 -23.09 3.76
C GLU A 9 -7.19 -22.82 2.50
N VAL A 10 -7.41 -23.85 1.68
CA VAL A 10 -8.22 -23.71 0.47
C VAL A 10 -9.69 -23.39 0.77
N ALA A 11 -10.24 -23.94 1.87
CA ALA A 11 -11.59 -23.61 2.31
C ALA A 11 -11.73 -22.14 2.68
N ASP A 12 -10.74 -21.60 3.40
CA ASP A 12 -10.69 -20.20 3.80
C ASP A 12 -10.49 -19.27 2.59
N MET A 13 -9.53 -19.61 1.70
CA MET A 13 -9.24 -18.85 0.48
C MET A 13 -10.45 -18.72 -0.45
N LEU A 14 -11.21 -19.81 -0.63
CA LEU A 14 -12.39 -19.85 -1.50
C LEU A 14 -13.68 -19.44 -0.78
N SER A 15 -13.61 -19.14 0.53
CA SER A 15 -14.78 -18.85 1.38
C SER A 15 -15.86 -19.93 1.30
N VAL A 16 -15.43 -21.21 1.30
CA VAL A 16 -16.33 -22.37 1.24
C VAL A 16 -16.09 -23.33 2.43
N SER A 17 -17.06 -24.18 2.71
CA SER A 17 -16.89 -25.21 3.75
C SER A 17 -15.94 -26.32 3.31
N LYS A 18 -15.25 -26.95 4.27
CA LYS A 18 -14.40 -28.12 4.03
C LYS A 18 -15.19 -29.27 3.37
N GLU A 19 -16.49 -29.38 3.66
CA GLU A 19 -17.35 -30.39 3.02
C GLU A 19 -17.66 -30.04 1.56
N THR A 20 -17.76 -28.76 1.23
CA THR A 20 -17.86 -28.31 -0.18
C THR A 20 -16.63 -28.74 -0.98
N LEU A 21 -15.42 -28.58 -0.43
CA LEU A 21 -14.18 -29.02 -1.09
C LEU A 21 -14.13 -30.54 -1.25
N ARG A 22 -14.56 -31.32 -0.25
CA ARG A 22 -14.65 -32.78 -0.36
C ARG A 22 -15.64 -33.21 -1.44
N ARG A 23 -16.75 -32.46 -1.61
CA ARG A 23 -17.72 -32.70 -2.68
C ARG A 23 -17.12 -32.38 -4.05
N TRP A 24 -16.35 -31.29 -4.15
CA TRP A 24 -15.65 -30.92 -5.39
C TRP A 24 -14.57 -31.93 -5.78
N ASP A 25 -13.84 -32.45 -4.81
CA ASP A 25 -12.87 -33.52 -4.99
C ASP A 25 -13.56 -34.80 -5.58
N ARG A 26 -14.68 -35.21 -4.98
CA ARG A 26 -15.46 -36.37 -5.47
C ARG A 26 -16.08 -36.16 -6.86
N SER A 27 -16.40 -34.93 -7.22
CA SER A 27 -16.98 -34.60 -8.53
C SER A 27 -15.95 -34.24 -9.62
N GLY A 28 -14.66 -34.26 -9.29
CA GLY A 28 -13.59 -33.86 -10.21
C GLY A 28 -13.49 -32.36 -10.48
N LYS A 29 -14.25 -31.53 -9.76
CA LYS A 29 -14.20 -30.08 -9.93
C LYS A 29 -12.91 -29.47 -9.37
N LEU A 30 -12.39 -30.01 -8.28
CA LEU A 30 -11.09 -29.68 -7.70
C LEU A 30 -10.54 -30.91 -7.01
N GLU A 31 -9.59 -31.57 -7.65
CA GLU A 31 -9.01 -32.82 -7.17
C GLU A 31 -7.93 -32.56 -6.11
N SER A 32 -8.00 -33.31 -5.02
CA SER A 32 -6.95 -33.30 -4.00
C SER A 32 -5.89 -34.36 -4.31
N VAL A 33 -4.65 -34.07 -3.90
CA VAL A 33 -3.55 -35.03 -3.94
C VAL A 33 -3.07 -35.37 -2.53
N ARG A 34 -2.30 -36.46 -2.40
CA ARG A 34 -1.64 -36.81 -1.14
C ARG A 34 -0.28 -36.12 -1.06
N HIS A 35 -0.06 -35.39 0.05
CA HIS A 35 1.22 -34.74 0.28
C HIS A 35 2.34 -35.78 0.39
N PRO A 36 3.46 -35.64 -0.34
CA PRO A 36 4.48 -36.69 -0.45
C PRO A 36 5.16 -37.05 0.87
N ILE A 37 5.18 -36.15 1.86
CA ILE A 37 5.88 -36.39 3.14
C ILE A 37 4.92 -36.95 4.21
N ASN A 38 3.73 -36.37 4.37
CA ASN A 38 2.85 -36.65 5.52
C ASN A 38 1.54 -37.34 5.15
N ASN A 39 1.34 -37.62 3.85
CA ASN A 39 0.16 -38.27 3.27
C ASN A 39 -1.18 -37.57 3.57
N TYR A 40 -1.17 -36.29 3.99
CA TYR A 40 -2.39 -35.54 4.14
C TYR A 40 -2.96 -35.10 2.80
N ARG A 41 -4.28 -34.88 2.76
CA ARG A 41 -4.97 -34.34 1.59
C ARG A 41 -4.59 -32.89 1.42
N VAL A 42 -4.07 -32.54 0.25
CA VAL A 42 -3.65 -31.19 -0.13
C VAL A 42 -4.08 -30.88 -1.56
N TYR A 43 -4.08 -29.61 -1.92
CA TYR A 43 -4.37 -29.12 -3.26
C TYR A 43 -3.12 -28.45 -3.83
N ARG A 44 -2.85 -28.65 -5.12
CA ARG A 44 -1.72 -28.01 -5.79
C ARG A 44 -2.06 -26.57 -6.13
N SER A 45 -1.10 -25.67 -6.05
CA SER A 45 -1.24 -24.26 -6.48
C SER A 45 -1.76 -24.14 -7.90
N HIS A 46 -1.24 -24.97 -8.82
CA HIS A 46 -1.67 -25.01 -10.22
C HIS A 46 -3.17 -25.31 -10.37
N ASP A 47 -3.72 -26.23 -9.58
CA ASP A 47 -5.12 -26.63 -9.70
C ASP A 47 -6.08 -25.58 -9.13
N LEU A 48 -5.56 -24.64 -8.33
CA LEU A 48 -6.31 -23.52 -7.74
C LEU A 48 -6.42 -22.33 -8.71
N ARG A 49 -5.58 -22.22 -9.72
CA ARG A 49 -5.60 -21.14 -10.73
C ARG A 49 -6.93 -21.02 -11.47
N GLN A 50 -7.63 -22.14 -11.68
CA GLN A 50 -8.92 -22.16 -12.37
C GLN A 50 -10.05 -21.41 -11.65
N PHE A 51 -9.86 -21.11 -10.36
CA PHE A 51 -10.83 -20.35 -9.58
C PHE A 51 -10.50 -18.85 -9.66
N GLY A 52 -11.22 -18.11 -10.48
CA GLY A 52 -10.97 -16.68 -10.74
C GLY A 52 -10.93 -15.81 -9.49
N GLN A 53 -11.54 -16.27 -8.39
CA GLN A 53 -11.50 -15.59 -7.09
C GLN A 53 -10.11 -15.62 -6.44
N ILE A 54 -9.29 -16.63 -6.72
CA ILE A 54 -7.96 -16.84 -6.13
C ILE A 54 -6.88 -17.19 -7.18
N GLY A 55 -7.25 -17.36 -8.45
CA GLY A 55 -6.33 -17.74 -9.54
C GLY A 55 -5.12 -16.82 -9.62
N PHE A 56 -5.37 -15.51 -9.47
CA PHE A 56 -4.33 -14.48 -9.45
C PHE A 56 -3.25 -14.68 -8.36
N MET A 57 -3.55 -15.41 -7.27
CA MET A 57 -2.58 -15.69 -6.19
C MET A 57 -1.51 -16.73 -6.61
N PHE A 58 -1.71 -17.42 -7.73
CA PHE A 58 -0.88 -18.53 -8.20
C PHE A 58 -0.28 -18.27 -9.59
N ASP A 59 -0.56 -17.13 -10.20
CA ASP A 59 0.07 -16.75 -11.44
C ASP A 59 1.55 -16.47 -11.17
N GLU A 60 2.43 -17.22 -11.83
CA GLU A 60 3.88 -17.05 -11.81
C GLU A 60 4.30 -15.87 -12.71
N GLU A 61 3.58 -14.76 -12.64
CA GLU A 61 4.19 -13.56 -13.16
C GLU A 61 5.25 -13.14 -12.15
N THR A 62 6.50 -13.35 -12.57
CA THR A 62 7.66 -12.66 -12.02
C THR A 62 7.21 -11.26 -11.65
N SER A 63 7.50 -10.87 -10.41
CA SER A 63 7.31 -9.50 -9.93
C SER A 63 8.30 -8.55 -10.64
N GLU A 64 8.24 -8.49 -11.95
CA GLU A 64 8.57 -7.29 -12.67
C GLU A 64 7.43 -6.34 -12.34
N VAL A 65 7.73 -5.34 -11.52
CA VAL A 65 6.89 -4.15 -11.39
C VAL A 65 6.48 -3.79 -12.80
N ALA A 66 5.20 -3.98 -13.12
CA ALA A 66 4.73 -3.74 -14.48
C ALA A 66 5.21 -2.34 -14.86
N ALA A 67 6.01 -2.22 -15.91
CA ALA A 67 6.54 -0.94 -16.31
C ALA A 67 5.36 0.00 -16.56
N ALA A 68 5.46 1.23 -16.05
CA ALA A 68 4.40 2.22 -16.26
C ALA A 68 4.07 2.28 -17.75
N PRO A 69 2.78 2.29 -18.15
CA PRO A 69 2.41 2.53 -19.53
C PRO A 69 3.09 3.82 -20.03
N GLU A 70 3.52 3.83 -21.29
CA GLU A 70 4.21 5.00 -21.86
C GLU A 70 3.33 6.24 -21.70
N GLY A 71 3.86 7.27 -21.03
CA GLY A 71 3.16 8.53 -20.75
C GLY A 71 2.23 8.53 -19.54
N ALA A 72 2.12 7.44 -18.76
CA ALA A 72 1.36 7.44 -17.51
C ALA A 72 2.18 8.11 -16.39
N TYR A 73 1.54 8.96 -15.60
CA TYR A 73 2.14 9.49 -14.37
C TYR A 73 2.29 8.39 -13.32
N THR A 74 3.40 8.42 -12.62
CA THR A 74 3.75 7.45 -11.59
C THR A 74 3.39 7.95 -10.19
N VAL A 75 2.92 7.05 -9.34
CA VAL A 75 2.52 7.36 -7.96
C VAL A 75 3.27 6.50 -6.96
N ALA A 76 3.80 7.13 -5.91
CA ALA A 76 4.15 6.45 -4.67
C ALA A 76 3.16 6.85 -3.55
N GLU A 77 2.73 5.90 -2.74
CA GLU A 77 1.85 6.15 -1.61
C GLU A 77 2.50 5.67 -0.32
N LEU A 78 2.58 6.56 0.66
CA LEU A 78 3.01 6.26 2.03
C LEU A 78 1.79 6.16 2.95
N PHE A 79 1.86 5.30 3.95
CA PHE A 79 0.74 5.04 4.87
C PHE A 79 -0.51 4.54 4.12
N ALA A 80 -0.30 3.61 3.19
CA ALA A 80 -1.29 3.22 2.18
C ALA A 80 -2.55 2.56 2.74
N GLY A 81 -2.50 2.06 4.00
CA GLY A 81 -3.62 1.34 4.57
C GLY A 81 -4.05 0.17 3.68
N ALA A 82 -5.33 0.03 3.44
CA ALA A 82 -5.87 -0.99 2.53
C ALA A 82 -5.88 -0.56 1.03
N GLY A 83 -5.24 0.58 0.69
CA GLY A 83 -5.04 1.02 -0.69
C GLY A 83 -6.19 1.81 -1.31
N GLY A 84 -6.98 2.49 -0.49
CA GLY A 84 -8.13 3.27 -0.99
C GLY A 84 -7.72 4.39 -1.94
N LEU A 85 -6.70 5.16 -1.57
CA LEU A 85 -6.19 6.27 -2.35
C LEU A 85 -5.43 5.76 -3.59
N ALA A 86 -4.55 4.76 -3.45
CA ALA A 86 -3.87 4.11 -4.58
C ALA A 86 -4.85 3.58 -5.62
N LEU A 87 -5.93 2.94 -5.18
CA LEU A 87 -6.97 2.44 -6.08
C LEU A 87 -7.68 3.59 -6.82
N GLY A 88 -7.89 4.73 -6.15
CA GLY A 88 -8.43 5.93 -6.77
C GLY A 88 -7.49 6.50 -7.84
N MET A 89 -6.19 6.56 -7.54
CA MET A 89 -5.15 7.00 -8.47
C MET A 89 -5.03 6.06 -9.69
N GLU A 90 -5.04 4.74 -9.46
CA GLU A 90 -5.03 3.74 -10.55
C GLU A 90 -6.25 3.93 -11.47
N LYS A 91 -7.45 4.10 -10.91
CA LYS A 91 -8.68 4.37 -11.69
C LYS A 91 -8.63 5.69 -12.46
N ALA A 92 -7.87 6.67 -11.98
CA ALA A 92 -7.62 7.93 -12.67
C ALA A 92 -6.53 7.82 -13.77
N GLY A 93 -5.98 6.62 -14.00
CA GLY A 93 -4.97 6.35 -15.03
C GLY A 93 -3.52 6.57 -14.59
N LEU A 94 -3.27 6.74 -13.29
CA LEU A 94 -1.92 6.83 -12.76
C LEU A 94 -1.39 5.43 -12.43
N HIS A 95 -0.08 5.25 -12.48
CA HIS A 95 0.58 3.97 -12.23
C HIS A 95 1.25 3.94 -10.85
N CYS A 96 0.78 3.05 -9.96
CA CYS A 96 1.34 2.90 -8.62
C CYS A 96 2.66 2.12 -8.67
N VAL A 97 3.79 2.79 -8.40
CA VAL A 97 5.14 2.21 -8.42
C VAL A 97 5.62 1.75 -7.05
N LEU A 98 5.06 2.29 -5.98
CA LEU A 98 5.40 1.92 -4.61
C LEU A 98 4.25 2.27 -3.66
N LEU A 99 3.92 1.34 -2.77
CA LEU A 99 3.07 1.56 -1.60
C LEU A 99 3.81 1.14 -0.35
N ASN A 100 3.81 1.96 0.68
CA ASN A 100 4.37 1.61 1.98
C ASN A 100 3.28 1.57 3.05
N GLU A 101 3.30 0.52 3.83
CA GLU A 101 2.38 0.33 4.96
C GLU A 101 3.06 -0.49 6.06
N ILE A 102 2.85 -0.14 7.33
CA ILE A 102 3.41 -0.86 8.47
C ILE A 102 2.49 -1.98 8.97
N ASN A 103 1.18 -1.86 8.72
CA ASN A 103 0.20 -2.84 9.20
C ASN A 103 0.16 -4.06 8.29
N ARG A 104 0.52 -5.21 8.84
CA ARG A 104 0.58 -6.49 8.13
C ARG A 104 -0.73 -6.91 7.47
N ASP A 105 -1.87 -6.68 8.13
CA ASP A 105 -3.18 -7.08 7.60
C ASP A 105 -3.60 -6.17 6.43
N ALA A 106 -3.24 -4.89 6.51
CA ALA A 106 -3.41 -3.95 5.41
C ALA A 106 -2.53 -4.35 4.21
N CYS A 107 -1.25 -4.67 4.42
CA CYS A 107 -0.35 -5.18 3.37
C CYS A 107 -0.89 -6.47 2.74
N ALA A 108 -1.40 -7.41 3.54
CA ALA A 108 -2.03 -8.62 3.04
C ALA A 108 -3.26 -8.31 2.16
N THR A 109 -4.03 -7.27 2.52
CA THR A 109 -5.17 -6.79 1.73
C THR A 109 -4.72 -6.20 0.40
N LEU A 110 -3.67 -5.38 0.41
CA LEU A 110 -3.07 -4.80 -0.79
C LEU A 110 -2.60 -5.91 -1.75
N HIS A 111 -1.79 -6.84 -1.27
CA HIS A 111 -1.31 -7.97 -2.08
C HIS A 111 -2.44 -8.85 -2.63
N LYS A 112 -3.50 -9.06 -1.84
CA LYS A 112 -4.65 -9.84 -2.28
C LYS A 112 -5.44 -9.16 -3.41
N ASN A 113 -5.62 -7.83 -3.30
CA ASN A 113 -6.43 -7.06 -4.24
C ASN A 113 -5.65 -6.64 -5.48
N ARG A 114 -4.35 -6.41 -5.34
CA ARG A 114 -3.46 -5.94 -6.41
C ARG A 114 -2.09 -6.63 -6.29
N PRO A 115 -1.96 -7.90 -6.72
CA PRO A 115 -0.73 -8.68 -6.58
C PRO A 115 0.49 -8.05 -7.27
N LEU A 116 0.25 -7.22 -8.29
CA LEU A 116 1.31 -6.55 -9.06
C LEU A 116 1.78 -5.23 -8.44
N TRP A 117 1.10 -4.74 -7.43
CA TRP A 117 1.58 -3.55 -6.73
C TRP A 117 2.82 -3.85 -5.91
N ASN A 118 3.80 -2.97 -6.01
CA ASN A 118 5.01 -3.04 -5.19
C ASN A 118 4.70 -2.51 -3.79
N VAL A 119 4.33 -3.41 -2.88
CA VAL A 119 4.00 -3.10 -1.49
C VAL A 119 5.19 -3.39 -0.60
N ILE A 120 5.68 -2.38 0.10
CA ILE A 120 6.73 -2.51 1.12
C ILE A 120 6.09 -2.49 2.49
N GLU A 121 6.03 -3.65 3.14
CA GLU A 121 5.63 -3.79 4.54
C GLU A 121 6.76 -3.32 5.44
N GLY A 122 6.53 -2.28 6.24
CA GLY A 122 7.52 -1.80 7.21
C GLY A 122 7.36 -0.34 7.60
N ASP A 123 8.22 0.05 8.55
CA ASP A 123 8.26 1.43 9.02
C ASP A 123 8.81 2.36 7.93
N VAL A 124 8.06 3.39 7.60
CA VAL A 124 8.42 4.44 6.63
C VAL A 124 9.75 5.11 6.96
N ALA A 125 10.10 5.21 8.24
CA ALA A 125 11.38 5.79 8.69
C ALA A 125 12.59 4.97 8.20
N SER A 126 12.40 3.69 7.90
CA SER A 126 13.45 2.78 7.39
C SER A 126 13.61 2.83 5.88
N LEU A 127 12.75 3.55 5.15
CA LEU A 127 12.81 3.61 3.69
C LEU A 127 13.87 4.60 3.22
N GLU A 128 14.56 4.21 2.14
CA GLU A 128 15.43 5.09 1.37
C GLU A 128 14.64 5.64 0.17
N PHE A 129 14.44 6.95 0.10
CA PHE A 129 13.68 7.58 -0.97
C PHE A 129 14.52 8.09 -2.13
N GLN A 130 15.81 8.32 -1.93
CA GLN A 130 16.74 8.78 -2.97
C GLN A 130 16.67 7.97 -4.28
N PRO A 131 16.57 6.62 -4.27
CA PRO A 131 16.47 5.83 -5.49
C PRO A 131 15.20 6.07 -6.31
N LEU A 132 14.19 6.72 -5.71
CA LEU A 132 12.90 7.06 -6.34
C LEU A 132 12.91 8.45 -7.00
N GLN A 133 13.95 9.26 -6.80
CA GLN A 133 14.06 10.59 -7.40
C GLN A 133 13.98 10.50 -8.94
N GLY A 134 13.07 11.29 -9.51
CA GLY A 134 12.82 11.32 -10.95
C GLY A 134 12.06 10.10 -11.50
N LYS A 135 11.58 9.20 -10.62
CA LYS A 135 10.77 8.03 -10.99
C LYS A 135 9.34 8.10 -10.45
N VAL A 136 9.04 9.09 -9.63
CA VAL A 136 7.74 9.31 -9.01
C VAL A 136 7.28 10.71 -9.33
N ASP A 137 6.18 10.82 -10.05
CA ASP A 137 5.56 12.10 -10.40
C ASP A 137 4.65 12.62 -9.29
N VAL A 138 3.93 11.72 -8.62
CA VAL A 138 2.98 12.06 -7.56
C VAL A 138 3.32 11.27 -6.30
N LEU A 139 3.53 11.97 -5.19
CA LEU A 139 3.66 11.36 -3.86
C LEU A 139 2.38 11.60 -3.08
N THR A 140 1.77 10.53 -2.58
CA THR A 140 0.57 10.63 -1.72
C THR A 140 0.85 10.06 -0.33
N GLY A 141 0.09 10.52 0.68
CA GLY A 141 0.19 9.95 2.02
C GLY A 141 -0.89 10.40 2.96
N GLY A 142 -1.56 9.42 3.58
CA GLY A 142 -2.54 9.60 4.65
C GLY A 142 -1.88 9.41 6.03
N PHE A 143 -0.96 10.30 6.40
CA PHE A 143 -0.22 10.18 7.65
C PHE A 143 -1.10 10.47 8.87
N PRO A 144 -0.91 9.75 10.02
CA PRO A 144 -1.68 9.99 11.23
C PRO A 144 -1.45 11.40 11.79
N CYS A 145 -2.54 12.00 12.28
CA CYS A 145 -2.47 13.31 12.94
C CYS A 145 -1.73 13.18 14.28
N GLN A 146 -0.55 13.75 14.37
CA GLN A 146 0.26 13.80 15.58
C GLN A 146 0.52 15.27 15.95
N ALA A 147 0.47 15.54 17.25
CA ALA A 147 0.80 16.88 17.75
C ALA A 147 2.30 17.18 17.55
N PHE A 148 2.60 18.36 17.04
CA PHE A 148 3.95 18.90 17.08
C PHE A 148 4.25 19.46 18.46
N SER A 149 5.47 19.25 18.96
CA SER A 149 5.94 19.88 20.20
C SER A 149 6.33 21.32 19.91
N TYR A 150 5.40 22.27 20.13
CA TYR A 150 5.68 23.69 19.94
C TYR A 150 6.51 24.23 21.11
N ALA A 151 7.75 24.61 20.85
CA ALA A 151 8.59 25.38 21.78
C ALA A 151 8.54 26.90 21.51
N GLY A 152 7.43 27.43 21.00
CA GLY A 152 7.19 28.87 20.84
C GLY A 152 7.89 29.54 19.64
N LYS A 153 8.45 28.79 18.70
CA LYS A 153 9.11 29.30 17.47
C LYS A 153 8.43 28.76 16.23
N LYS A 154 8.62 29.42 15.07
CA LYS A 154 8.28 28.84 13.78
C LYS A 154 9.04 27.52 13.63
N LEU A 155 8.30 26.44 13.37
CA LEU A 155 8.88 25.11 13.16
C LEU A 155 9.39 25.03 11.72
N GLY A 156 10.68 24.74 11.57
CA GLY A 156 11.26 24.30 10.28
C GLY A 156 11.12 22.80 10.10
N PHE A 157 11.52 22.32 8.91
CA PHE A 157 11.49 20.89 8.57
C PHE A 157 12.14 20.00 9.64
N GLU A 158 13.33 20.39 10.15
CA GLU A 158 14.08 19.60 11.11
C GLU A 158 13.41 19.53 12.52
N ASP A 159 12.58 20.49 12.85
CA ASP A 159 11.90 20.54 14.16
C ASP A 159 10.73 19.54 14.24
N THR A 160 10.30 18.99 13.11
CA THR A 160 9.21 18.00 13.03
C THR A 160 9.69 16.56 13.12
N ARG A 161 11.00 16.32 13.32
CA ARG A 161 11.58 14.97 13.46
C ARG A 161 10.83 14.13 14.48
N GLY A 162 10.60 12.86 14.13
CA GLY A 162 9.87 11.91 14.96
C GLY A 162 8.36 11.93 14.75
N THR A 163 7.83 12.78 13.87
CA THR A 163 6.43 12.73 13.45
C THR A 163 6.26 12.01 12.11
N MET A 164 5.10 11.44 11.86
CA MET A 164 4.82 10.81 10.56
C MET A 164 4.75 11.83 9.43
N PHE A 165 4.36 13.07 9.71
CA PHE A 165 4.46 14.17 8.74
C PHE A 165 5.91 14.47 8.35
N TYR A 166 6.87 14.37 9.30
CA TYR A 166 8.29 14.51 8.96
C TYR A 166 8.72 13.49 7.91
N GLU A 167 8.30 12.24 8.06
CA GLU A 167 8.64 11.19 7.10
C GLU A 167 8.02 11.44 5.71
N PHE A 168 6.79 11.95 5.67
CA PHE A 168 6.17 12.40 4.42
C PHE A 168 6.96 13.55 3.79
N ALA A 169 7.31 14.58 4.56
CA ALA A 169 8.08 15.73 4.09
C ALA A 169 9.52 15.32 3.70
N ARG A 170 10.13 14.34 4.38
CA ARG A 170 11.41 13.74 4.00
C ARG A 170 11.31 13.06 2.62
N ALA A 171 10.25 12.30 2.41
CA ALA A 171 9.99 11.69 1.11
C ALA A 171 9.81 12.75 0.00
N VAL A 172 9.04 13.82 0.26
CA VAL A 172 8.91 14.97 -0.67
C VAL A 172 10.27 15.57 -1.02
N LYS A 173 11.11 15.81 0.01
CA LYS A 173 12.45 16.39 -0.15
C LYS A 173 13.40 15.52 -0.99
N GLU A 174 13.36 14.19 -0.76
CA GLU A 174 14.28 13.24 -1.40
C GLU A 174 13.81 12.81 -2.80
N ILE A 175 12.52 12.53 -2.97
CA ILE A 175 11.91 12.11 -4.25
C ILE A 175 11.80 13.27 -5.22
N LYS A 176 11.44 14.46 -4.74
CA LYS A 176 11.11 15.66 -5.53
C LYS A 176 10.01 15.38 -6.56
N PRO A 177 8.83 14.89 -6.14
CA PRO A 177 7.72 14.63 -7.05
C PRO A 177 7.22 15.95 -7.67
N LEU A 178 6.50 15.87 -8.79
CA LEU A 178 5.83 17.04 -9.39
C LEU A 178 4.69 17.53 -8.50
N ILE A 179 3.98 16.61 -7.86
CA ILE A 179 2.83 16.87 -6.99
C ILE A 179 2.97 16.04 -5.72
N CYS A 180 2.67 16.64 -4.57
CA CYS A 180 2.45 15.91 -3.33
C CYS A 180 1.02 16.11 -2.81
N VAL A 181 0.39 15.04 -2.31
CA VAL A 181 -0.97 15.04 -1.79
C VAL A 181 -0.97 14.47 -0.38
N GLY A 182 -1.20 15.33 0.61
CA GLY A 182 -1.41 14.92 2.01
C GLY A 182 -2.90 14.74 2.28
N GLU A 183 -3.31 13.56 2.74
CA GLU A 183 -4.65 13.28 3.23
C GLU A 183 -4.64 13.25 4.76
N ASN A 184 -5.67 13.84 5.38
CA ASN A 184 -5.81 13.78 6.83
C ASN A 184 -7.26 14.04 7.26
N VAL A 185 -7.57 13.76 8.52
CA VAL A 185 -8.89 14.00 9.09
C VAL A 185 -9.22 15.50 9.19
N ARG A 186 -10.50 15.84 9.06
CA ARG A 186 -11.00 17.23 9.15
C ARG A 186 -10.51 17.96 10.42
N GLY A 187 -10.34 17.22 11.54
CA GLY A 187 -9.86 17.77 12.80
C GLY A 187 -8.48 18.43 12.73
N LEU A 188 -7.67 18.10 11.72
CA LEU A 188 -6.35 18.72 11.50
C LEU A 188 -6.47 20.25 11.31
N LEU A 189 -7.52 20.72 10.64
CA LEU A 189 -7.72 22.16 10.39
C LEU A 189 -7.87 23.00 11.65
N SER A 190 -8.41 22.42 12.71
CA SER A 190 -8.58 23.09 14.00
C SER A 190 -7.61 22.62 15.08
N HIS A 191 -6.77 21.64 14.75
CA HIS A 191 -5.80 21.10 15.68
C HIS A 191 -4.84 22.20 16.16
N ASP A 192 -4.69 22.31 17.47
CA ASP A 192 -3.86 23.35 18.11
C ASP A 192 -4.16 24.77 17.61
N GLY A 193 -5.45 25.11 17.43
CA GLY A 193 -5.89 26.41 16.92
C GLY A 193 -5.47 26.70 15.47
N GLY A 194 -5.22 25.69 14.65
CA GLY A 194 -4.79 25.80 13.26
C GLY A 194 -3.28 25.80 13.06
N ARG A 195 -2.49 25.90 14.13
CA ARG A 195 -1.02 26.01 14.05
C ARG A 195 -0.37 24.78 13.41
N THR A 196 -0.95 23.61 13.59
CA THR A 196 -0.43 22.36 13.00
C THR A 196 -0.45 22.40 11.49
N ILE A 197 -1.58 22.77 10.89
CA ILE A 197 -1.68 22.85 9.43
C ILE A 197 -0.83 24.00 8.86
N GLU A 198 -0.75 25.13 9.57
CA GLU A 198 0.12 26.25 9.17
C GLU A 198 1.59 25.83 9.15
N ALA A 199 2.06 25.05 10.13
CA ALA A 199 3.41 24.52 10.15
C ALA A 199 3.66 23.53 8.99
N MET A 200 2.72 22.63 8.70
CA MET A 200 2.81 21.70 7.56
C MET A 200 2.93 22.45 6.23
N VAL A 201 2.08 23.47 6.03
CA VAL A 201 2.11 24.32 4.84
C VAL A 201 3.45 25.03 4.71
N SER A 202 3.94 25.65 5.81
CA SER A 202 5.24 26.34 5.81
C SER A 202 6.40 25.42 5.44
N ILE A 203 6.39 24.17 5.92
CA ILE A 203 7.43 23.20 5.61
C ILE A 203 7.40 22.78 4.13
N LEU A 204 6.22 22.55 3.56
CA LEU A 204 6.10 22.23 2.13
C LEU A 204 6.49 23.40 1.24
N ASP A 205 6.19 24.64 1.66
CA ASP A 205 6.64 25.88 0.99
C ASP A 205 8.18 26.01 1.04
N GLU A 206 8.80 25.75 2.18
CA GLU A 206 10.27 25.69 2.32
C GLU A 206 10.92 24.63 1.39
N LEU A 207 10.20 23.55 1.08
CA LEU A 207 10.62 22.52 0.14
C LEU A 207 10.34 22.89 -1.34
N GLY A 208 9.76 24.08 -1.58
CA GLY A 208 9.52 24.63 -2.91
C GLY A 208 8.16 24.27 -3.53
N TYR A 209 7.19 23.84 -2.73
CA TYR A 209 5.84 23.51 -3.19
C TYR A 209 4.84 24.61 -2.86
N GLU A 210 4.06 25.02 -3.85
CA GLU A 210 2.88 25.83 -3.62
C GLU A 210 1.75 24.96 -3.05
N VAL A 211 1.28 25.28 -1.85
CA VAL A 211 0.25 24.48 -1.18
C VAL A 211 -1.14 25.07 -1.45
N LEU A 212 -1.98 24.30 -2.13
CA LEU A 212 -3.39 24.67 -2.33
C LEU A 212 -4.18 24.55 -1.02
N PRO A 213 -5.21 25.42 -0.81
CA PRO A 213 -6.06 25.33 0.37
C PRO A 213 -6.65 23.93 0.55
N PRO A 214 -6.75 23.42 1.80
CA PRO A 214 -7.34 22.13 2.07
C PRO A 214 -8.78 22.08 1.55
N ARG A 215 -9.12 20.98 0.84
CA ARG A 215 -10.49 20.72 0.41
C ARG A 215 -11.16 19.78 1.42
N LEU A 216 -12.36 20.14 1.86
CA LEU A 216 -13.22 19.28 2.69
C LEU A 216 -14.10 18.42 1.78
N HIS A 217 -14.10 17.14 2.03
CA HIS A 217 -14.98 16.16 1.37
C HIS A 217 -15.92 15.52 2.38
#